data_bd2d34b8bcf7759e291804fad5ea6433
#
_entry.id   bd2d34b8bcf7759e291804fad5ea6433
#
_cell.length_a   1.000
_cell.length_b   1.000
_cell.length_c   1.000
_cell.angle_alpha   90.00
_cell.angle_beta   90.00
_cell.angle_gamma   90.00
#
_symmetry.space_group_name_H-M   'P 1'
#
loop_
_entity.id
_entity.type
_entity.pdbx_description
1 polymer ?
#
loop_
_entity_poly.entity_id
_entity_poly.type
_entity_poly.pdbx_seq_one_letter_code
_entity_poly.pdbx_strand_id
1 'polypeptide(L)'
;MPEALSWLGMRIDDAYGARVGTVHDVYLEADGSPRWIFTLRRRVLIPAWDAIAGAGRVWVPYQRDLIESAPRLWSLDELTPTFETETRRWYAAGKDHSGWAAHIRS
;
A
#
# COMPACT_ATOMS: atom_id res chain seq x y z
N MET A 1 -3.40 -10.45 18.99
CA MET A 1 -3.05 -10.60 17.57
C MET A 1 -3.07 -9.22 16.90
N PRO A 2 -2.08 -8.90 16.07
CA PRO A 2 -2.09 -7.59 15.38
C PRO A 2 -3.35 -7.42 14.54
N GLU A 3 -3.96 -6.25 14.65
CA GLU A 3 -5.20 -5.93 13.94
C GLU A 3 -5.07 -6.05 12.43
N ALA A 4 -3.91 -5.65 11.89
CA ALA A 4 -3.70 -5.65 10.45
C ALA A 4 -3.79 -7.05 9.82
N LEU A 5 -3.61 -8.13 10.60
CA LEU A 5 -3.79 -9.49 10.08
C LEU A 5 -5.24 -9.78 9.72
N SER A 6 -6.20 -9.05 10.29
CA SER A 6 -7.60 -9.18 9.93
C SER A 6 -7.90 -8.59 8.54
N TRP A 7 -6.95 -7.85 7.97
CA TRP A 7 -7.12 -7.25 6.65
C TRP A 7 -6.97 -8.24 5.51
N LEU A 8 -6.40 -9.42 5.77
CA LEU A 8 -6.20 -10.44 4.74
C LEU A 8 -7.52 -10.75 4.05
N GLY A 9 -7.51 -10.70 2.72
CA GLY A 9 -8.69 -10.94 1.90
C GLY A 9 -9.58 -9.72 1.68
N MET A 10 -9.34 -8.62 2.37
CA MET A 10 -10.14 -7.41 2.19
C MET A 10 -9.82 -6.73 0.86
N ARG A 11 -10.83 -6.06 0.31
CA ARG A 11 -10.68 -5.21 -0.86
C ARG A 11 -9.82 -3.99 -0.50
N ILE A 12 -8.95 -3.58 -1.41
CA ILE A 12 -8.15 -2.36 -1.28
C ILE A 12 -8.72 -1.31 -2.19
N ASP A 13 -9.03 -0.13 -1.65
CA ASP A 13 -9.47 1.03 -2.41
C ASP A 13 -8.40 2.12 -2.34
N ASP A 14 -8.28 2.87 -3.44
CA ASP A 14 -7.33 3.98 -3.51
C ASP A 14 -7.88 5.23 -2.84
N ALA A 15 -7.14 6.34 -2.94
CA ALA A 15 -7.52 7.62 -2.35
C ALA A 15 -8.86 8.16 -2.85
N TYR A 16 -9.32 7.71 -3.99
CA TYR A 16 -10.56 8.16 -4.62
C TYR A 16 -11.67 7.11 -4.62
N GLY A 17 -11.45 6.00 -3.92
CA GLY A 17 -12.43 4.92 -3.83
C GLY A 17 -12.38 3.93 -4.97
N ALA A 18 -11.40 4.02 -5.88
CA ALA A 18 -11.24 3.06 -6.95
C ALA A 18 -10.60 1.78 -6.42
N ARG A 19 -11.09 0.63 -6.85
CA ARG A 19 -10.54 -0.65 -6.42
C ARG A 19 -9.15 -0.87 -7.00
N VAL A 20 -8.20 -1.22 -6.11
CA VAL A 20 -6.82 -1.54 -6.48
C VAL A 20 -6.61 -3.04 -6.57
N GLY A 21 -7.19 -3.79 -5.66
CA GLY A 21 -7.01 -5.23 -5.59
C GLY A 21 -7.51 -5.76 -4.25
N THR A 22 -6.88 -6.81 -3.79
CA THR A 22 -7.23 -7.49 -2.53
C THR A 22 -5.95 -7.67 -1.71
N VAL A 23 -6.07 -7.56 -0.40
CA VAL A 23 -4.94 -7.79 0.51
C VAL A 23 -4.57 -9.27 0.45
N HIS A 24 -3.44 -9.58 -0.14
CA HIS A 24 -2.93 -10.95 -0.20
C HIS A 24 -2.05 -11.25 1.00
N ASP A 25 -1.26 -10.26 1.44
CA ASP A 25 -0.38 -10.40 2.59
C ASP A 25 -0.19 -9.05 3.28
N VAL A 26 0.22 -9.10 4.55
CA VAL A 26 0.53 -7.92 5.35
C VAL A 26 1.86 -8.15 6.03
N TYR A 27 2.78 -7.21 5.86
CA TYR A 27 4.07 -7.24 6.55
C TYR A 27 4.01 -6.26 7.70
N LEU A 28 4.47 -6.70 8.87
CA LEU A 28 4.32 -5.95 10.11
C LEU A 28 5.64 -5.41 10.61
N GLU A 29 5.58 -4.30 11.33
CA GLU A 29 6.68 -3.81 12.13
C GLU A 29 6.89 -4.72 13.35
N ALA A 30 8.00 -4.53 14.08
CA ALA A 30 8.29 -5.33 15.26
C ALA A 30 7.21 -5.21 16.34
N ASP A 31 6.54 -4.07 16.42
CA ASP A 31 5.47 -3.83 17.39
C ASP A 31 4.11 -4.32 16.92
N GLY A 32 4.01 -4.94 15.75
CA GLY A 32 2.77 -5.46 15.21
C GLY A 32 1.97 -4.47 14.36
N SER A 33 2.43 -3.22 14.25
CA SER A 33 1.76 -2.25 13.37
C SER A 33 2.01 -2.61 11.90
N PRO A 34 1.09 -2.23 10.99
CA PRO A 34 1.25 -2.58 9.59
C PRO A 34 2.34 -1.76 8.91
N ARG A 35 3.16 -2.43 8.13
CA ARG A 35 4.26 -1.82 7.37
C ARG A 35 3.96 -1.80 5.89
N TRP A 36 3.64 -2.96 5.32
CA TRP A 36 3.33 -3.10 3.90
C TRP A 36 2.10 -3.97 3.71
N ILE A 37 1.30 -3.62 2.71
CA ILE A 37 0.26 -4.48 2.16
C ILE A 37 0.78 -5.00 0.83
N PHE A 38 0.66 -6.30 0.60
CA PHE A 38 0.99 -6.92 -0.68
C PHE A 38 -0.27 -7.34 -1.40
N THR A 39 -0.39 -6.97 -2.66
CA THR A 39 -1.46 -7.44 -3.53
C THR A 39 -0.87 -8.20 -4.72
N LEU A 40 -1.48 -9.34 -5.06
CA LEU A 40 -1.05 -10.13 -6.20
C LEU A 40 -1.28 -9.41 -7.52
N ARG A 41 -2.33 -8.62 -7.58
CA ARG A 41 -2.57 -7.78 -8.76
C ARG A 41 -1.40 -6.80 -8.88
N ARG A 42 -0.68 -6.87 -9.99
CA ARG A 42 0.53 -6.08 -10.24
C ARG A 42 1.70 -6.43 -9.33
N ARG A 43 1.53 -7.32 -8.36
CA ARG A 43 2.60 -7.78 -7.45
C ARG A 43 3.34 -6.61 -6.79
N VAL A 44 2.59 -5.72 -6.17
CA VAL A 44 3.15 -4.50 -5.59
C VAL A 44 2.96 -4.45 -4.08
N LEU A 45 3.86 -3.75 -3.40
CA LEU A 45 3.72 -3.39 -2.00
C LEU A 45 3.09 -2.00 -1.93
N ILE A 46 2.22 -1.82 -0.94
CA ILE A 46 1.58 -0.53 -0.66
C ILE A 46 1.91 -0.18 0.78
N PRO A 47 2.41 1.05 1.05
CA PRO A 47 2.66 1.46 2.43
C PRO A 47 1.37 1.40 3.24
N ALA A 48 1.46 0.81 4.43
CA ALA A 48 0.30 0.55 5.27
C ALA A 48 0.19 1.49 6.47
N TRP A 49 1.14 2.42 6.65
CA TRP A 49 1.18 3.30 7.82
C TRP A 49 -0.08 4.16 7.94
N ASP A 50 -0.59 4.66 6.81
CA ASP A 50 -1.74 5.55 6.78
C ASP A 50 -2.98 4.85 6.24
N ALA A 51 -2.97 3.52 6.15
CA ALA A 51 -4.12 2.77 5.69
C ALA A 51 -5.22 2.78 6.74
N ILE A 52 -6.47 2.84 6.28
CA ILE A 52 -7.65 2.83 7.14
C ILE A 52 -8.49 1.62 6.76
N ALA A 53 -8.86 0.80 7.75
CA ALA A 53 -9.68 -0.38 7.52
C ALA A 53 -11.07 -0.20 8.14
N GLY A 54 -12.08 -0.66 7.43
CA GLY A 54 -13.46 -0.66 7.91
C GLY A 54 -14.41 -1.13 6.82
N ALA A 55 -15.59 -1.62 7.21
CA ALA A 55 -16.62 -2.06 6.29
C ALA A 55 -16.13 -3.07 5.24
N GLY A 56 -15.21 -3.97 5.65
CA GLY A 56 -14.70 -5.02 4.78
C GLY A 56 -13.68 -4.58 3.74
N ARG A 57 -13.14 -3.39 3.88
CA ARG A 57 -12.16 -2.86 2.92
C ARG A 57 -11.08 -2.04 3.61
N VAL A 58 -9.97 -1.86 2.89
CA VAL A 58 -8.85 -1.04 3.34
C VAL A 58 -8.67 0.10 2.34
N TRP A 59 -8.59 1.34 2.83
CA TRP A 59 -8.31 2.51 2.01
C TRP A 59 -6.85 2.92 2.21
N VAL A 60 -6.19 3.26 1.11
CA VAL A 60 -4.82 3.77 1.13
C VAL A 60 -4.78 5.16 0.49
N PRO A 61 -3.92 6.07 0.98
CA PRO A 61 -3.91 7.47 0.51
C PRO A 61 -3.11 7.68 -0.78
N TYR A 62 -3.14 6.72 -1.69
CA TYR A 62 -2.41 6.78 -2.95
C TYR A 62 -3.35 6.53 -4.10
N GLN A 63 -3.05 7.15 -5.27
CA GLN A 63 -3.84 6.91 -6.48
C GLN A 63 -3.55 5.53 -7.04
N ARG A 64 -4.55 4.92 -7.64
CA ARG A 64 -4.42 3.60 -8.25
C ARG A 64 -3.27 3.53 -9.26
N ASP A 65 -3.13 4.54 -10.12
CA ASP A 65 -2.08 4.56 -11.14
C ASP A 65 -0.69 4.53 -10.50
N LEU A 66 -0.49 5.27 -9.42
CA LEU A 66 0.76 5.25 -8.68
C LEU A 66 1.05 3.86 -8.13
N ILE A 67 0.05 3.22 -7.54
CA ILE A 67 0.18 1.88 -6.97
C ILE A 67 0.52 0.87 -8.06
N GLU A 68 -0.19 0.92 -9.18
CA GLU A 68 -0.01 -0.05 -10.27
C GLU A 68 1.33 0.07 -10.97
N SER A 69 2.00 1.21 -10.83
CA SER A 69 3.30 1.47 -11.44
C SER A 69 4.47 1.30 -10.47
N ALA A 70 4.20 0.92 -9.22
CA ALA A 70 5.25 0.76 -8.21
C ALA A 70 6.18 -0.40 -8.56
N PRO A 71 7.38 -0.46 -7.96
CA PRO A 71 8.28 -1.60 -8.13
C PRO A 71 7.58 -2.91 -7.80
N ARG A 72 7.79 -3.93 -8.63
CA ARG A 72 7.12 -5.22 -8.47
C ARG A 72 7.97 -6.18 -7.64
N LEU A 73 7.32 -6.89 -6.73
CA LEU A 73 7.95 -7.91 -5.90
C LEU A 73 7.54 -9.28 -6.44
N TRP A 74 8.50 -10.00 -7.05
CA TRP A 74 8.24 -11.30 -7.67
C TRP A 74 8.42 -12.47 -6.71
N SER A 75 9.28 -12.29 -5.68
CA SER A 75 9.46 -13.29 -4.64
C SER A 75 9.84 -12.61 -3.34
N LEU A 76 9.65 -13.29 -2.20
CA LEU A 76 10.04 -12.76 -0.89
C LEU A 76 11.53 -12.49 -0.77
N ASP A 77 12.35 -13.22 -1.52
CA ASP A 77 13.80 -13.00 -1.50
C ASP A 77 14.18 -11.61 -1.98
N GLU A 78 13.32 -10.99 -2.78
CA GLU A 78 13.54 -9.63 -3.29
C GLU A 78 13.19 -8.55 -2.29
N LEU A 79 12.52 -8.90 -1.19
CA LEU A 79 12.13 -7.93 -0.17
C LEU A 79 13.32 -7.62 0.73
N THR A 80 14.23 -6.83 0.19
CA THR A 80 15.45 -6.39 0.85
C THR A 80 15.29 -4.96 1.37
N PRO A 81 16.18 -4.51 2.28
CA PRO A 81 16.16 -3.10 2.68
C PRO A 81 16.28 -2.12 1.52
N THR A 82 17.04 -2.46 0.49
CA THR A 82 17.16 -1.64 -0.72
C THR A 82 15.84 -1.55 -1.46
N PHE A 83 15.17 -2.68 -1.66
CA PHE A 83 13.87 -2.71 -2.31
C PHE A 83 12.85 -1.88 -1.55
N GLU A 84 12.82 -2.01 -0.22
CA GLU A 84 11.90 -1.23 0.61
C GLU A 84 12.18 0.27 0.51
N THR A 85 13.46 0.65 0.52
CA THR A 85 13.85 2.07 0.40
C THR A 85 13.40 2.64 -0.95
N GLU A 86 13.63 1.90 -2.03
CA GLU A 86 13.22 2.33 -3.37
C GLU A 86 11.70 2.44 -3.47
N THR A 87 10.98 1.50 -2.88
CA THR A 87 9.52 1.51 -2.89
C THR A 87 8.99 2.70 -2.09
N ARG A 88 9.59 3.01 -0.93
CA ARG A 88 9.21 4.19 -0.15
C ARG A 88 9.41 5.47 -0.95
N ARG A 89 10.54 5.58 -1.65
CA ARG A 89 10.81 6.74 -2.50
C ARG A 89 9.78 6.88 -3.61
N TRP A 90 9.39 5.76 -4.20
CA TRP A 90 8.37 5.75 -5.24
C TRP A 90 7.09 6.39 -4.74
N TYR A 91 6.59 5.95 -3.59
CA TYR A 91 5.34 6.46 -3.03
C TYR A 91 5.48 7.90 -2.53
N ALA A 92 6.60 8.25 -1.94
CA ALA A 92 6.82 9.61 -1.47
C ALA A 92 6.85 10.61 -2.63
N ALA A 93 7.58 10.29 -3.70
CA ALA A 93 7.65 11.14 -4.89
C ALA A 93 6.30 11.23 -5.58
N GLY A 94 5.59 10.11 -5.72
CA GLY A 94 4.27 10.07 -6.34
C GLY A 94 3.22 10.81 -5.52
N LYS A 95 3.30 10.72 -4.20
CA LYS A 95 2.40 11.46 -3.33
C LYS A 95 2.58 12.96 -3.49
N ASP A 96 3.84 13.41 -3.62
CA ASP A 96 4.14 14.81 -3.83
C ASP A 96 3.72 15.30 -5.21
N HIS A 97 3.78 14.45 -6.22
CA HIS A 97 3.45 14.78 -7.61
C HIS A 97 2.02 14.39 -7.98
N SER A 98 1.33 13.63 -7.16
CA SER A 98 -0.03 13.21 -7.44
C SER A 98 -0.99 14.38 -7.24
N GLY A 99 -2.16 14.27 -7.82
CA GLY A 99 -3.23 15.23 -7.57
C GLY A 99 -3.66 15.29 -6.12
N TRP A 100 -3.23 14.34 -5.29
CA TRP A 100 -3.58 14.28 -3.88
C TRP A 100 -3.16 15.55 -3.13
N ALA A 101 -1.88 15.93 -3.18
CA ALA A 101 -1.39 17.12 -2.48
C ALA A 101 -2.01 18.40 -3.05
N ALA A 102 -2.10 18.50 -4.37
CA ALA A 102 -2.72 19.64 -5.03
C ALA A 102 -4.21 19.74 -4.67
N HIS A 103 -4.89 18.61 -4.60
CA HIS A 103 -6.31 18.54 -4.24
C HIS A 103 -6.55 19.03 -2.82
N ILE A 104 -5.70 18.62 -1.88
CA ILE A 104 -5.81 19.06 -0.49
C ILE A 104 -5.57 20.56 -0.34
N ARG A 105 -4.67 21.11 -1.15
CA ARG A 105 -4.35 22.54 -1.12
C ARG A 105 -5.41 23.41 -1.79
N SER A 106 -6.19 22.81 -2.61
CA SER A 106 -7.28 23.51 -3.29
C SER A 106 -8.48 23.66 -2.40
#